data_929fbc71aa6e54ab312c2282dff5267e
#
_entry.id   929fbc71aa6e54ab312c2282dff5267e
#
_cell.length_a   1.000
_cell.length_b   1.000
_cell.length_c   1.000
_cell.angle_alpha   90.00
_cell.angle_beta   90.00
_cell.angle_gamma   90.00
#
_symmetry.space_group_name_H-M   'P 1'
#
loop_
_entity.id
_entity.type
_entity.pdbx_description
1 polymer ?
#
loop_
_entity_poly.entity_id
_entity_poly.type
_entity_poly.pdbx_seq_one_letter_code
_entity_poly.pdbx_strand_id
1 'polypeptide(L)'
;MKNITIFLSLFAILIILPCFDQVLAVPSISIETSQDVYTYGDHLNIIINVSEVTGDDAHIYIINTEERKSLLLQQPISQKYTEFQSPFPIESGSPTWLTGTYELEFEYSGAKSSTQFTLEDTGKIGLPFWIKDVAKMWVTDQISAEEFSGAIEYMINTEIIKIPYTDTDSSISTTTIPEWGKNNAGWWAVGVIDDTEFTLALQYLVKTGIITVNFSKV
;
A
#
# COMPACT_ATOMS: atom_id res chain seq x y z
N MET A 1 -44.61 55.23 -48.24
CA MET A 1 -43.25 54.92 -47.88
C MET A 1 -42.98 55.01 -46.34
N LYS A 2 -43.97 54.74 -45.46
CA LYS A 2 -43.82 54.87 -44.01
C LYS A 2 -43.86 53.50 -43.22
N ASN A 3 -44.12 52.40 -43.94
CA ASN A 3 -44.33 51.10 -43.27
C ASN A 3 -43.19 50.14 -43.44
N ILE A 4 -42.11 50.48 -44.14
CA ILE A 4 -40.95 49.62 -44.32
C ILE A 4 -39.91 49.79 -43.20
N THR A 5 -39.86 50.97 -42.57
CA THR A 5 -38.88 51.30 -41.55
C THR A 5 -39.21 50.66 -40.17
N ILE A 6 -40.48 50.28 -39.93
CA ILE A 6 -40.91 49.66 -38.67
C ILE A 6 -40.61 48.17 -38.68
N PHE A 7 -40.57 47.48 -39.82
CA PHE A 7 -40.26 46.07 -39.94
C PHE A 7 -38.76 45.77 -39.81
N LEU A 8 -37.87 46.69 -40.10
CA LEU A 8 -36.44 46.52 -40.00
C LEU A 8 -35.94 46.68 -38.53
N SER A 9 -36.65 47.39 -37.65
CA SER A 9 -36.29 47.58 -36.26
C SER A 9 -36.70 46.41 -35.37
N LEU A 10 -37.71 45.61 -35.82
CA LEU A 10 -38.16 44.45 -35.08
C LEU A 10 -37.30 43.18 -35.28
N PHE A 11 -36.48 43.15 -36.34
CA PHE A 11 -35.61 42.02 -36.69
C PHE A 11 -34.22 42.09 -36.05
N ALA A 12 -33.84 43.24 -35.49
CA ALA A 12 -32.53 43.45 -34.87
C ALA A 12 -32.50 43.06 -33.36
N ILE A 13 -33.63 42.65 -32.74
CA ILE A 13 -33.72 42.31 -31.31
C ILE A 13 -33.60 40.80 -31.04
N LEU A 14 -33.52 39.98 -32.09
CA LEU A 14 -33.59 38.51 -31.94
C LEU A 14 -32.25 37.79 -32.00
N ILE A 15 -31.11 38.44 -31.81
CA ILE A 15 -29.78 37.75 -31.80
C ILE A 15 -28.93 38.23 -30.63
N ILE A 16 -29.48 38.21 -29.43
CA ILE A 16 -28.67 38.06 -28.21
C ILE A 16 -29.23 36.84 -27.52
N LEU A 17 -28.92 35.65 -28.07
CA LEU A 17 -28.91 34.43 -27.28
C LEU A 17 -27.75 34.57 -26.29
N PRO A 18 -28.00 34.67 -24.98
CA PRO A 18 -26.91 34.54 -24.04
C PRO A 18 -26.36 33.12 -24.24
N CYS A 19 -25.12 32.99 -24.66
CA CYS A 19 -24.36 31.78 -24.44
C CYS A 19 -24.31 31.59 -22.91
N PHE A 20 -25.22 30.81 -22.37
CA PHE A 20 -25.02 30.25 -21.06
C PHE A 20 -23.89 29.23 -21.22
N ASP A 21 -22.68 29.68 -20.98
CA ASP A 21 -21.62 28.73 -20.61
C ASP A 21 -22.19 27.93 -19.45
N GLN A 22 -22.52 26.68 -19.70
CA GLN A 22 -22.85 25.75 -18.61
C GLN A 22 -21.56 25.57 -17.82
N VAL A 23 -21.43 26.35 -16.79
CA VAL A 23 -20.42 26.04 -15.76
C VAL A 23 -20.85 24.71 -15.18
N LEU A 24 -20.23 23.63 -15.65
CA LEU A 24 -20.38 22.30 -15.03
C LEU A 24 -19.94 22.47 -13.57
N ALA A 25 -20.85 22.23 -12.66
CA ALA A 25 -20.54 22.31 -11.24
C ALA A 25 -19.50 21.25 -10.93
N VAL A 26 -18.38 21.66 -10.36
CA VAL A 26 -17.34 20.74 -9.88
C VAL A 26 -17.98 19.83 -8.82
N PRO A 27 -17.89 18.49 -8.95
CA PRO A 27 -18.49 17.59 -7.98
C PRO A 27 -17.89 17.77 -6.59
N SER A 28 -18.68 17.60 -5.54
CA SER A 28 -18.15 17.46 -4.19
C SER A 28 -17.56 16.06 -4.04
N ILE A 29 -16.39 15.99 -3.44
CA ILE A 29 -15.65 14.74 -3.22
C ILE A 29 -15.13 14.65 -1.80
N SER A 30 -14.95 13.44 -1.29
CA SER A 30 -14.24 13.17 -0.04
C SER A 30 -13.36 11.93 -0.17
N ILE A 31 -12.30 11.91 0.63
CA ILE A 31 -11.42 10.77 0.83
C ILE A 31 -11.24 10.54 2.33
N GLU A 32 -11.28 9.29 2.72
CA GLU A 32 -11.09 8.84 4.10
C GLU A 32 -10.30 7.54 4.10
N THR A 33 -9.68 7.20 5.22
CA THR A 33 -9.10 5.89 5.48
C THR A 33 -9.98 5.13 6.46
N SER A 34 -9.99 3.80 6.41
CA SER A 34 -10.81 2.98 7.32
C SER A 34 -10.39 3.11 8.79
N GLN A 35 -9.19 3.61 9.06
CA GLN A 35 -8.66 3.89 10.40
C GLN A 35 -7.65 5.05 10.33
N ASP A 36 -7.49 5.77 11.46
CA ASP A 36 -6.57 6.91 11.54
C ASP A 36 -5.13 6.47 11.83
N VAL A 37 -4.95 5.29 12.42
CA VAL A 37 -3.65 4.72 12.79
C VAL A 37 -3.52 3.33 12.19
N TYR A 38 -2.44 3.13 11.44
CA TYR A 38 -2.04 1.86 10.85
C TYR A 38 -0.77 1.35 11.51
N THR A 39 -0.56 0.05 11.45
CA THR A 39 0.68 -0.61 11.88
C THR A 39 1.25 -1.46 10.73
N TYR A 40 2.49 -1.88 10.85
CA TYR A 40 3.05 -2.83 9.89
C TYR A 40 2.23 -4.12 9.84
N GLY A 41 2.02 -4.65 8.64
CA GLY A 41 1.16 -5.80 8.37
C GLY A 41 -0.30 -5.45 8.11
N ASP A 42 -0.75 -4.21 8.34
CA ASP A 42 -2.09 -3.76 7.97
C ASP A 42 -2.17 -3.45 6.47
N HIS A 43 -3.36 -3.59 5.90
CA HIS A 43 -3.65 -3.14 4.54
C HIS A 43 -4.22 -1.73 4.59
N LEU A 44 -3.68 -0.83 3.76
CA LEU A 44 -4.23 0.51 3.61
C LEU A 44 -5.59 0.43 2.89
N ASN A 45 -6.64 0.86 3.57
CA ASN A 45 -8.00 0.93 3.05
C ASN A 45 -8.38 2.39 2.83
N ILE A 46 -8.73 2.74 1.59
CA ILE A 46 -9.10 4.09 1.16
C ILE A 46 -10.56 4.08 0.72
N ILE A 47 -11.33 5.00 1.26
CA ILE A 47 -12.75 5.20 0.96
C ILE A 47 -12.89 6.55 0.26
N ILE A 48 -13.50 6.56 -0.92
CA ILE A 48 -13.81 7.79 -1.64
C ILE A 48 -15.30 7.92 -1.89
N ASN A 49 -15.79 9.16 -1.81
CA ASN A 49 -17.15 9.51 -2.19
C ASN A 49 -17.11 10.66 -3.20
N VAL A 50 -17.96 10.57 -4.22
CA VAL A 50 -18.18 11.60 -5.22
C VAL A 50 -19.68 11.90 -5.35
N SER A 51 -20.06 13.17 -5.43
CA SER A 51 -21.49 13.54 -5.58
C SER A 51 -22.02 13.15 -6.96
N GLU A 52 -21.15 13.10 -7.96
CA GLU A 52 -21.49 12.76 -9.35
C GLU A 52 -20.38 11.90 -9.99
N VAL A 53 -20.78 10.92 -10.79
CA VAL A 53 -19.88 10.09 -11.59
C VAL A 53 -19.77 10.74 -12.97
N THR A 54 -18.62 11.35 -13.27
CA THR A 54 -18.37 12.07 -14.52
C THR A 54 -17.73 11.21 -15.62
N GLY A 55 -17.16 10.05 -15.21
CA GLY A 55 -16.40 9.17 -16.09
C GLY A 55 -14.90 9.51 -16.18
N ASP A 56 -14.46 10.55 -15.47
CA ASP A 56 -13.05 10.89 -15.38
C ASP A 56 -12.28 9.89 -14.50
N ASP A 57 -10.96 9.90 -14.63
CA ASP A 57 -10.08 9.15 -13.74
C ASP A 57 -9.96 9.83 -12.38
N ALA A 58 -10.03 9.04 -11.33
CA ALA A 58 -9.60 9.42 -9.99
C ALA A 58 -8.07 9.32 -9.90
N HIS A 59 -7.44 10.34 -9.34
CA HIS A 59 -6.02 10.33 -9.01
C HIS A 59 -5.89 10.42 -7.49
N ILE A 60 -5.28 9.41 -6.88
CA ILE A 60 -4.97 9.41 -5.46
C ILE A 60 -3.46 9.46 -5.32
N TYR A 61 -2.98 10.47 -4.64
CA TYR A 61 -1.57 10.65 -4.33
C TYR A 61 -1.33 10.36 -2.85
N ILE A 62 -0.15 9.84 -2.56
CA ILE A 62 0.35 9.72 -1.19
C ILE A 62 1.51 10.69 -0.99
N ILE A 63 1.46 11.43 0.09
CA ILE A 63 2.53 12.32 0.54
C ILE A 63 3.13 11.66 1.78
N ASN A 64 4.40 11.30 1.70
CA ASN A 64 5.07 10.59 2.78
C ASN A 64 5.61 11.53 3.88
N THR A 65 6.22 10.96 4.91
CA THR A 65 6.80 11.69 6.04
C THR A 65 7.92 12.65 5.67
N GLU A 66 8.47 12.56 4.46
CA GLU A 66 9.50 13.46 3.90
C GLU A 66 8.90 14.46 2.91
N GLU A 67 7.57 14.65 2.94
CA GLU A 67 6.82 15.55 2.05
C GLU A 67 6.94 15.20 0.54
N ARG A 68 7.32 13.97 0.21
CA ARG A 68 7.37 13.51 -1.18
C ARG A 68 6.00 13.01 -1.63
N LYS A 69 5.46 13.65 -2.68
CA LYS A 69 4.20 13.28 -3.32
C LYS A 69 4.45 12.23 -4.41
N SER A 70 3.70 11.15 -4.38
CA SER A 70 3.73 10.06 -5.38
C SER A 70 2.31 9.67 -5.78
N LEU A 71 2.10 9.27 -7.04
CA LEU A 71 0.83 8.71 -7.47
C LEU A 71 0.69 7.31 -6.85
N LEU A 72 -0.37 7.12 -6.07
CA LEU A 72 -0.69 5.83 -5.44
C LEU A 72 -1.63 5.01 -6.30
N LEU A 73 -2.68 5.65 -6.85
CA LEU A 73 -3.72 5.00 -7.63
C LEU A 73 -4.27 5.94 -8.71
N GLN A 74 -4.52 5.40 -9.90
CA GLN A 74 -5.27 6.06 -10.96
C GLN A 74 -6.24 5.06 -11.56
N GLN A 75 -7.54 5.39 -11.55
CA GLN A 75 -8.56 4.58 -12.18
C GLN A 75 -9.86 5.35 -12.40
N PRO A 76 -10.70 4.96 -13.39
CA PRO A 76 -12.00 5.58 -13.60
C PRO A 76 -12.95 5.29 -12.43
N ILE A 77 -13.74 6.29 -12.06
CA ILE A 77 -14.80 6.17 -11.07
C ILE A 77 -16.09 5.72 -11.76
N SER A 78 -16.63 4.59 -11.31
CA SER A 78 -17.90 4.04 -11.83
C SER A 78 -19.06 4.11 -10.82
N GLN A 79 -18.78 4.43 -9.57
CA GLN A 79 -19.75 4.50 -8.47
C GLN A 79 -19.49 5.71 -7.58
N LYS A 80 -20.56 6.21 -6.92
CA LYS A 80 -20.43 7.35 -6.01
C LYS A 80 -19.65 7.03 -4.73
N TYR A 81 -19.70 5.80 -4.27
CA TYR A 81 -18.92 5.26 -3.17
C TYR A 81 -17.99 4.19 -3.72
N THR A 82 -16.71 4.29 -3.42
CA THR A 82 -15.73 3.30 -3.84
C THR A 82 -14.72 3.08 -2.70
N GLU A 83 -14.42 1.81 -2.45
CA GLU A 83 -13.43 1.39 -1.45
C GLU A 83 -12.29 0.66 -2.15
N PHE A 84 -11.07 1.03 -1.79
CA PHE A 84 -9.84 0.43 -2.30
C PHE A 84 -9.03 -0.11 -1.13
N GLN A 85 -8.68 -1.37 -1.21
CA GLN A 85 -7.72 -1.97 -0.31
C GLN A 85 -6.39 -2.15 -1.02
N SER A 86 -5.28 -1.77 -0.37
CA SER A 86 -3.96 -2.06 -0.92
C SER A 86 -3.78 -3.56 -1.13
N PRO A 87 -3.22 -4.01 -2.27
CA PRO A 87 -3.03 -5.43 -2.56
C PRO A 87 -2.01 -6.08 -1.61
N PHE A 88 -1.11 -5.26 -1.06
CA PHE A 88 -0.05 -5.70 -0.15
C PHE A 88 -0.17 -4.98 1.18
N PRO A 89 0.21 -5.65 2.29
CA PRO A 89 0.29 -5.01 3.60
C PRO A 89 1.38 -3.95 3.63
N ILE A 90 1.32 -3.05 4.60
CA ILE A 90 2.38 -2.10 4.91
C ILE A 90 3.59 -2.86 5.46
N GLU A 91 4.68 -2.84 4.71
CA GLU A 91 5.88 -3.63 4.99
C GLU A 91 6.79 -2.93 6.00
N SER A 92 7.28 -3.68 7.00
CA SER A 92 8.33 -3.20 7.91
C SER A 92 9.70 -3.21 7.23
N GLY A 93 10.59 -2.27 7.63
CA GLY A 93 11.92 -2.16 7.03
C GLY A 93 11.94 -1.62 5.59
N SER A 94 10.78 -1.27 5.05
CA SER A 94 10.68 -0.66 3.71
C SER A 94 11.10 0.82 3.77
N PRO A 95 11.94 1.29 2.85
CA PRO A 95 12.27 2.72 2.78
C PRO A 95 11.06 3.58 2.37
N THR A 96 10.00 2.96 1.87
CA THR A 96 8.77 3.63 1.47
C THR A 96 7.84 3.88 2.66
N TRP A 97 7.84 2.97 3.65
CA TRP A 97 6.94 2.98 4.79
C TRP A 97 7.70 3.28 6.08
N LEU A 98 7.99 4.57 6.32
CA LEU A 98 8.56 5.03 7.58
C LEU A 98 7.45 5.39 8.56
N THR A 99 7.68 5.20 9.86
CA THR A 99 6.74 5.63 10.89
C THR A 99 6.52 7.15 10.85
N GLY A 100 5.29 7.59 11.03
CA GLY A 100 4.90 9.00 10.98
C GLY A 100 3.59 9.23 10.25
N THR A 101 3.29 10.49 9.97
CA THR A 101 2.04 10.91 9.35
C THR A 101 2.18 10.97 7.83
N TYR A 102 1.18 10.42 7.16
CA TYR A 102 1.01 10.43 5.71
C TYR A 102 -0.24 11.23 5.36
N GLU A 103 -0.24 11.86 4.19
CA GLU A 103 -1.41 12.51 3.63
C GLU A 103 -1.80 11.80 2.32
N LEU A 104 -3.10 11.56 2.15
CA LEU A 104 -3.69 11.14 0.87
C LEU A 104 -4.40 12.33 0.25
N GLU A 105 -4.03 12.69 -0.98
CA GLU A 105 -4.70 13.71 -1.76
C GLU A 105 -5.48 13.04 -2.90
N PHE A 106 -6.77 13.34 -2.99
CA PHE A 106 -7.68 12.84 -4.01
C PHE A 106 -8.08 13.96 -4.97
N GLU A 107 -7.87 13.74 -6.26
CA GLU A 107 -8.24 14.63 -7.34
C GLU A 107 -9.23 13.94 -8.28
N TYR A 108 -10.34 14.60 -8.57
CA TYR A 108 -11.38 14.09 -9.47
C TYR A 108 -12.19 15.23 -10.10
N SER A 109 -12.31 15.26 -11.43
CA SER A 109 -13.13 16.25 -12.18
C SER A 109 -12.89 17.70 -11.75
N GLY A 110 -11.63 18.07 -11.45
CA GLY A 110 -11.23 19.41 -11.01
C GLY A 110 -11.44 19.70 -9.53
N ALA A 111 -12.04 18.78 -8.76
CA ALA A 111 -12.13 18.86 -7.31
C ALA A 111 -10.92 18.20 -6.64
N LYS A 112 -10.61 18.64 -5.40
CA LYS A 112 -9.56 18.07 -4.55
C LYS A 112 -10.08 17.87 -3.13
N SER A 113 -9.62 16.81 -2.50
CA SER A 113 -9.87 16.50 -1.08
C SER A 113 -8.66 15.78 -0.52
N SER A 114 -8.39 15.90 0.79
CA SER A 114 -7.31 15.17 1.43
C SER A 114 -7.73 14.62 2.78
N THR A 115 -7.01 13.59 3.24
CA THR A 115 -7.09 13.02 4.59
C THR A 115 -5.71 12.59 5.03
N GLN A 116 -5.54 12.34 6.33
CA GLN A 116 -4.28 11.90 6.92
C GLN A 116 -4.45 10.62 7.70
N PHE A 117 -3.39 9.83 7.75
CA PHE A 117 -3.27 8.69 8.65
C PHE A 117 -1.86 8.62 9.23
N THR A 118 -1.70 7.93 10.33
CA THR A 118 -0.40 7.73 10.99
C THR A 118 0.00 6.27 10.90
N LEU A 119 1.27 6.02 10.58
CA LEU A 119 1.87 4.69 10.67
C LEU A 119 2.70 4.61 11.95
N GLU A 120 2.36 3.68 12.83
CA GLU A 120 3.04 3.43 14.09
C GLU A 120 3.76 2.07 14.09
N ASP A 121 4.93 2.02 14.71
CA ASP A 121 5.63 0.76 14.99
C ASP A 121 5.18 0.23 16.36
N THR A 122 4.29 -0.72 16.36
CA THR A 122 3.81 -1.42 17.56
C THR A 122 4.58 -2.71 17.84
N GLY A 123 5.66 -2.97 17.11
CA GLY A 123 6.39 -4.25 17.13
C GLY A 123 5.75 -5.34 16.27
N LYS A 124 4.62 -5.05 15.62
CA LYS A 124 4.03 -5.91 14.59
C LYS A 124 4.93 -5.90 13.35
N ILE A 125 5.08 -7.04 12.71
CA ILE A 125 5.95 -7.20 11.54
C ILE A 125 5.09 -7.39 10.30
N GLY A 126 5.37 -6.61 9.26
CA GLY A 126 4.84 -6.82 7.91
C GLY A 126 5.96 -7.29 7.00
N LEU A 127 5.92 -8.54 6.58
CA LEU A 127 6.94 -9.11 5.68
C LEU A 127 6.60 -8.81 4.22
N PRO A 128 7.63 -8.57 3.37
CA PRO A 128 7.41 -8.40 1.93
C PRO A 128 6.66 -9.59 1.32
N PHE A 129 5.69 -9.32 0.48
CA PHE A 129 4.83 -10.38 -0.10
C PHE A 129 5.62 -11.44 -0.89
N TRP A 130 6.73 -11.05 -1.54
CA TRP A 130 7.54 -11.94 -2.37
C TRP A 130 8.17 -13.09 -1.56
N ILE A 131 8.42 -12.89 -0.26
CA ILE A 131 9.02 -13.94 0.58
C ILE A 131 8.06 -15.09 0.83
N LYS A 132 6.72 -14.86 0.74
CA LYS A 132 5.72 -15.94 0.80
C LYS A 132 5.85 -16.89 -0.40
N ASP A 133 6.19 -16.35 -1.57
CA ASP A 133 6.42 -17.18 -2.75
C ASP A 133 7.72 -17.98 -2.62
N VAL A 134 8.77 -17.38 -2.05
CA VAL A 134 10.02 -18.11 -1.72
C VAL A 134 9.74 -19.23 -0.73
N ALA A 135 8.93 -18.99 0.31
CA ALA A 135 8.54 -20.03 1.26
C ALA A 135 7.74 -21.17 0.59
N LYS A 136 6.79 -20.83 -0.30
CA LYS A 136 6.05 -21.82 -1.08
C LYS A 136 6.98 -22.69 -1.94
N MET A 137 7.94 -22.07 -2.64
CA MET A 137 8.90 -22.80 -3.45
C MET A 137 9.76 -23.73 -2.61
N TRP A 138 10.18 -23.30 -1.41
CA TRP A 138 10.91 -24.16 -0.50
C TRP A 138 10.07 -25.34 0.05
N VAL A 139 8.86 -25.09 0.48
CA VAL A 139 7.96 -26.12 1.03
C VAL A 139 7.61 -27.18 -0.03
N THR A 140 7.56 -26.80 -1.30
CA THR A 140 7.29 -27.69 -2.44
C THR A 140 8.56 -28.25 -3.09
N ASP A 141 9.72 -28.13 -2.43
CA ASP A 141 11.03 -28.63 -2.90
C ASP A 141 11.47 -28.07 -4.28
N GLN A 142 11.00 -26.87 -4.64
CA GLN A 142 11.43 -26.16 -5.86
C GLN A 142 12.74 -25.40 -5.66
N ILE A 143 13.04 -25.03 -4.41
CA ILE A 143 14.33 -24.45 -4.00
C ILE A 143 14.87 -25.22 -2.80
N SER A 144 16.19 -25.15 -2.61
CA SER A 144 16.88 -25.78 -1.49
C SER A 144 16.68 -25.01 -0.18
N ALA A 145 17.00 -25.65 0.96
CA ALA A 145 17.03 -24.99 2.26
C ALA A 145 18.08 -23.87 2.32
N GLU A 146 19.17 -23.98 1.56
CA GLU A 146 20.22 -22.96 1.48
C GLU A 146 19.70 -21.70 0.78
N GLU A 147 18.99 -21.86 -0.33
CA GLU A 147 18.38 -20.72 -1.06
C GLU A 147 17.33 -20.04 -0.21
N PHE A 148 16.49 -20.79 0.51
CA PHE A 148 15.55 -20.22 1.47
C PHE A 148 16.26 -19.46 2.59
N SER A 149 17.32 -20.05 3.18
CA SER A 149 18.12 -19.39 4.21
C SER A 149 18.77 -18.11 3.72
N GLY A 150 19.21 -18.06 2.46
CA GLY A 150 19.74 -16.85 1.84
C GLY A 150 18.70 -15.72 1.76
N ALA A 151 17.43 -16.04 1.48
CA ALA A 151 16.36 -15.04 1.51
C ALA A 151 16.09 -14.53 2.93
N ILE A 152 16.16 -15.40 3.93
CA ILE A 152 16.05 -14.99 5.35
C ILE A 152 17.24 -14.09 5.75
N GLU A 153 18.46 -14.47 5.36
CA GLU A 153 19.67 -13.67 5.59
C GLU A 153 19.54 -12.27 4.98
N TYR A 154 19.03 -12.17 3.76
CA TYR A 154 18.74 -10.89 3.12
C TYR A 154 17.80 -10.03 3.95
N MET A 155 16.67 -10.58 4.43
CA MET A 155 15.71 -9.85 5.24
C MET A 155 16.30 -9.35 6.56
N ILE A 156 17.20 -10.11 7.17
CA ILE A 156 17.88 -9.72 8.40
C ILE A 156 18.92 -8.61 8.12
N ASN A 157 19.73 -8.77 7.08
CA ASN A 157 20.77 -7.80 6.71
C ASN A 157 20.21 -6.46 6.21
N THR A 158 18.97 -6.46 5.70
CA THR A 158 18.25 -5.25 5.28
C THR A 158 17.30 -4.71 6.37
N GLU A 159 17.39 -5.24 7.59
CA GLU A 159 16.58 -4.84 8.75
C GLU A 159 15.05 -4.99 8.58
N ILE A 160 14.59 -5.73 7.57
CA ILE A 160 13.18 -6.09 7.42
C ILE A 160 12.74 -6.94 8.62
N ILE A 161 13.58 -7.88 9.03
CA ILE A 161 13.42 -8.66 10.26
C ILE A 161 14.52 -8.23 11.24
N LYS A 162 14.13 -7.70 12.39
CA LYS A 162 15.06 -7.39 13.47
C LYS A 162 15.18 -8.60 14.39
N ILE A 163 16.32 -9.29 14.31
CA ILE A 163 16.65 -10.36 15.26
C ILE A 163 17.59 -9.76 16.31
N PRO A 164 17.22 -9.76 17.60
CA PRO A 164 18.15 -9.35 18.65
C PRO A 164 19.42 -10.19 18.55
N TYR A 165 20.57 -9.50 18.45
CA TYR A 165 21.86 -10.20 18.44
C TYR A 165 21.96 -11.05 19.70
N THR A 166 22.00 -12.35 19.54
CA THR A 166 22.35 -13.30 20.60
C THR A 166 23.58 -14.03 20.13
N ASP A 167 24.63 -14.06 20.96
CA ASP A 167 25.76 -14.94 20.73
C ASP A 167 25.18 -16.32 20.42
N THR A 168 25.43 -16.80 19.22
CA THR A 168 25.02 -18.15 18.81
C THR A 168 25.68 -19.13 19.76
N ASP A 169 24.86 -19.86 20.51
CA ASP A 169 25.36 -20.96 21.29
C ASP A 169 25.89 -22.02 20.31
N SER A 170 27.17 -21.98 20.04
CA SER A 170 27.91 -22.74 19.02
C SER A 170 27.85 -24.26 19.20
N SER A 171 27.00 -24.74 20.09
CA SER A 171 26.91 -26.16 20.44
C SER A 171 25.97 -27.01 19.57
N ILE A 172 25.18 -26.37 18.67
CA ILE A 172 24.24 -27.08 17.78
C ILE A 172 24.64 -26.85 16.32
N SER A 173 25.49 -27.71 15.81
CA SER A 173 25.83 -27.79 14.38
C SER A 173 24.88 -28.76 13.69
N THR A 174 23.62 -28.39 13.51
CA THR A 174 22.71 -29.07 12.57
C THR A 174 22.44 -28.17 11.37
N THR A 175 23.06 -28.51 10.24
CA THR A 175 22.93 -27.81 8.96
C THR A 175 21.58 -28.02 8.28
N THR A 176 20.65 -28.67 8.94
CA THR A 176 19.34 -29.00 8.32
C THR A 176 18.22 -28.36 9.11
N ILE A 177 17.42 -27.52 8.42
CA ILE A 177 16.22 -26.94 9.02
C ILE A 177 15.27 -28.10 9.38
N PRO A 178 14.80 -28.21 10.63
CA PRO A 178 13.89 -29.27 11.04
C PRO A 178 12.56 -29.21 10.26
N GLU A 179 11.89 -30.35 10.13
CA GLU A 179 10.60 -30.47 9.42
C GLU A 179 9.55 -29.49 9.97
N TRP A 180 9.53 -29.23 11.28
CA TRP A 180 8.61 -28.27 11.86
C TRP A 180 8.84 -26.84 11.31
N GLY A 181 10.10 -26.47 11.01
CA GLY A 181 10.43 -25.18 10.41
C GLY A 181 9.86 -25.06 8.98
N LYS A 182 9.95 -26.16 8.19
CA LYS A 182 9.34 -26.24 6.86
C LYS A 182 7.81 -26.16 6.92
N ASN A 183 7.20 -26.86 7.89
CA ASN A 183 5.76 -26.82 8.11
C ASN A 183 5.29 -25.42 8.51
N ASN A 184 6.04 -24.74 9.39
CA ASN A 184 5.75 -23.37 9.83
C ASN A 184 5.79 -22.39 8.65
N ALA A 185 6.80 -22.48 7.78
CA ALA A 185 6.88 -21.68 6.56
C ALA A 185 5.71 -21.97 5.62
N GLY A 186 5.25 -23.24 5.54
CA GLY A 186 4.09 -23.61 4.76
C GLY A 186 2.78 -23.00 5.28
N TRP A 187 2.55 -23.04 6.58
CA TRP A 187 1.38 -22.43 7.21
C TRP A 187 1.36 -20.91 7.03
N TRP A 188 2.51 -20.28 7.15
CA TRP A 188 2.64 -18.87 6.91
C TRP A 188 2.38 -18.50 5.44
N ALA A 189 2.95 -19.27 4.51
CA ALA A 189 2.81 -19.02 3.07
C ALA A 189 1.36 -19.09 2.57
N VAL A 190 0.49 -19.86 3.26
CA VAL A 190 -0.94 -19.96 2.96
C VAL A 190 -1.83 -19.13 3.92
N GLY A 191 -1.22 -18.35 4.83
CA GLY A 191 -1.94 -17.44 5.72
C GLY A 191 -2.60 -18.08 6.94
N VAL A 192 -2.19 -19.29 7.34
CA VAL A 192 -2.66 -19.95 8.57
C VAL A 192 -2.04 -19.31 9.81
N ILE A 193 -0.79 -18.86 9.72
CA ILE A 193 -0.12 -18.06 10.72
C ILE A 193 0.27 -16.70 10.13
N ASP A 194 0.39 -15.69 10.99
CA ASP A 194 0.73 -14.33 10.56
C ASP A 194 2.26 -14.11 10.44
N ASP A 195 2.64 -12.92 9.97
CA ASP A 195 4.04 -12.53 9.76
C ASP A 195 4.83 -12.50 11.09
N THR A 196 4.17 -12.12 12.19
CA THR A 196 4.79 -12.05 13.51
C THR A 196 5.09 -13.44 14.04
N GLU A 197 4.13 -14.37 13.96
CA GLU A 197 4.30 -15.76 14.38
C GLU A 197 5.40 -16.46 13.57
N PHE A 198 5.43 -16.26 12.27
CA PHE A 198 6.49 -16.77 11.39
C PHE A 198 7.86 -16.21 11.78
N THR A 199 7.96 -14.90 12.03
CA THR A 199 9.22 -14.25 12.42
C THR A 199 9.73 -14.78 13.76
N LEU A 200 8.86 -15.06 14.74
CA LEU A 200 9.26 -15.69 16.00
C LEU A 200 9.90 -17.07 15.78
N ALA A 201 9.34 -17.86 14.84
CA ALA A 201 9.94 -19.14 14.49
C ALA A 201 11.31 -18.97 13.80
N LEU A 202 11.46 -17.98 12.92
CA LEU A 202 12.76 -17.65 12.30
C LEU A 202 13.79 -17.19 13.34
N GLN A 203 13.39 -16.34 14.29
CA GLN A 203 14.26 -15.90 15.39
C GLN A 203 14.79 -17.10 16.20
N TYR A 204 13.93 -18.09 16.47
CA TYR A 204 14.36 -19.30 17.13
C TYR A 204 15.38 -20.09 16.29
N LEU A 205 15.14 -20.27 15.00
CA LEU A 205 16.06 -21.00 14.09
C LEU A 205 17.42 -20.32 13.99
N VAL A 206 17.45 -18.99 13.95
CA VAL A 206 18.70 -18.21 13.93
C VAL A 206 19.40 -18.27 15.29
N LYS A 207 18.67 -18.07 16.39
CA LYS A 207 19.21 -18.10 17.74
C LYS A 207 19.86 -19.46 18.11
N THR A 208 19.27 -20.55 17.61
CA THR A 208 19.80 -21.89 17.82
C THR A 208 20.88 -22.31 16.82
N GLY A 209 21.25 -21.41 15.86
CA GLY A 209 22.26 -21.68 14.85
C GLY A 209 21.83 -22.67 13.76
N ILE A 210 20.54 -23.02 13.70
CA ILE A 210 19.99 -23.88 12.63
C ILE A 210 20.02 -23.13 11.30
N ILE A 211 19.69 -21.82 11.30
CA ILE A 211 19.92 -20.90 10.19
C ILE A 211 21.09 -20.00 10.58
N THR A 212 22.17 -20.08 9.81
CA THR A 212 23.33 -19.22 10.01
C THR A 212 23.16 -17.95 9.19
N VAL A 213 23.29 -16.79 9.83
CA VAL A 213 23.25 -15.48 9.18
C VAL A 213 24.63 -14.86 9.25
N ASN A 214 25.19 -14.52 8.09
CA ASN A 214 26.42 -13.77 8.02
C ASN A 214 26.08 -12.29 8.08
N PHE A 215 26.22 -11.67 9.25
CA PHE A 215 25.98 -10.24 9.39
C PHE A 215 27.04 -9.47 8.59
N SER A 216 26.62 -8.77 7.54
CA SER A 216 27.47 -7.81 6.86
C SER A 216 27.76 -6.68 7.84
N LYS A 217 29.02 -6.58 8.30
CA LYS A 217 29.45 -5.41 9.08
C LYS A 217 29.39 -4.21 8.14
N VAL A 218 28.42 -3.32 8.38
CA VAL A 218 28.38 -1.98 7.78
C VAL A 218 29.42 -1.10 8.47
#